data_299c7fe1ee9836a8b370250e29c1212d
#
_entry.id   299c7fe1ee9836a8b370250e29c1212d
#
_cell.length_a   1.000
_cell.length_b   1.000
_cell.length_c   1.000
_cell.angle_alpha   90.00
_cell.angle_beta   90.00
_cell.angle_gamma   90.00
#
_symmetry.space_group_name_H-M   'P 1'
#
loop_
_entity.id
_entity.type
_entity.pdbx_description
1 polymer ?
#
loop_
_entity_poly.entity_id
_entity_poly.type
_entity_poly.pdbx_seq_one_letter_code
_entity_poly.pdbx_strand_id
1 'polypeptide(L)'
;MLLLSFFTFAKGTFGVIDFEKQVWPILESRCVECHKAPYELNGKLKEPKAGLRLDGAAHLMFGGDGGVVVVTDHPSQSPLYQRVVLPLDDSEHMPPKGDPLTHAQKEILRKWIAQGLDFGKWIGQVDGVEELAQRKEEESVIPVPEHIRFYTQLSGALKALPDNELSRIASETNLMIRPIGIGNSLLEARVVTNPDQVGDAEIKRLLPIADYLTKLDLRNTEISERSLVYIGGFPKLTELNLRGTKIGNTGLSELVRLPGLQTLNLCETEVSDDGLRWLRKIKSLRQVFLWNSEVSSPARLRLAEMITGD
;
A
#
# COMPACT_ATOMS: atom_id res chain seq x y z
N MET A 1 -18.76 50.46 -17.60
CA MET A 1 -19.24 49.25 -18.28
C MET A 1 -18.08 48.25 -18.31
N LEU A 2 -17.93 47.46 -17.23
CA LEU A 2 -16.84 46.48 -17.07
C LEU A 2 -17.37 45.14 -17.61
N LEU A 3 -16.73 44.65 -18.68
CA LEU A 3 -16.94 43.33 -19.24
C LEU A 3 -16.19 42.29 -18.35
N LEU A 4 -16.94 41.56 -17.53
CA LEU A 4 -16.44 40.35 -16.89
C LEU A 4 -16.42 39.22 -17.93
N SER A 5 -15.23 38.85 -18.43
CA SER A 5 -15.05 37.64 -19.21
C SER A 5 -15.02 36.45 -18.27
N PHE A 6 -16.09 35.67 -18.30
CA PHE A 6 -16.15 34.37 -17.69
C PHE A 6 -15.24 33.40 -18.47
N PHE A 7 -14.09 33.07 -17.91
CA PHE A 7 -13.30 31.93 -18.36
C PHE A 7 -14.05 30.67 -17.87
N THR A 8 -14.84 30.08 -18.76
CA THR A 8 -15.33 28.72 -18.58
C THR A 8 -14.16 27.76 -18.75
N PHE A 9 -13.63 27.25 -17.63
CA PHE A 9 -12.78 26.07 -17.67
C PHE A 9 -13.62 24.92 -18.23
N ALA A 10 -13.35 24.53 -19.46
CA ALA A 10 -13.87 23.31 -20.04
C ALA A 10 -13.35 22.16 -19.15
N LYS A 11 -14.25 21.53 -18.37
CA LYS A 11 -14.00 20.21 -17.77
C LYS A 11 -13.72 19.28 -18.94
N GLY A 12 -12.47 18.92 -19.13
CA GLY A 12 -12.09 17.90 -20.10
C GLY A 12 -12.85 16.64 -19.75
N THR A 13 -13.86 16.29 -20.54
CA THR A 13 -14.47 14.96 -20.54
C THR A 13 -13.38 14.01 -20.99
N PHE A 14 -12.66 13.42 -20.04
CA PHE A 14 -11.77 12.31 -20.34
C PHE A 14 -12.66 11.20 -20.90
N GLY A 15 -12.50 10.92 -22.20
CA GLY A 15 -13.28 9.89 -22.87
C GLY A 15 -13.11 8.54 -22.16
N VAL A 16 -14.17 7.75 -22.14
CA VAL A 16 -14.14 6.37 -21.65
C VAL A 16 -13.11 5.60 -22.49
N ILE A 17 -12.22 4.87 -21.84
CA ILE A 17 -11.22 4.04 -22.52
C ILE A 17 -11.92 2.84 -23.16
N ASP A 18 -11.78 2.71 -24.47
CA ASP A 18 -12.24 1.55 -25.25
C ASP A 18 -11.15 0.48 -25.19
N PHE A 19 -11.45 -0.65 -24.56
CA PHE A 19 -10.48 -1.73 -24.36
C PHE A 19 -9.95 -2.27 -25.70
N GLU A 20 -10.82 -2.62 -26.61
CA GLU A 20 -10.42 -3.26 -27.89
C GLU A 20 -9.55 -2.35 -28.76
N LYS A 21 -9.84 -1.04 -28.74
CA LYS A 21 -9.12 -0.08 -29.58
C LYS A 21 -7.87 0.52 -28.95
N GLN A 22 -7.81 0.61 -27.62
CA GLN A 22 -6.77 1.36 -26.93
C GLN A 22 -5.91 0.50 -26.00
N VAL A 23 -6.51 -0.45 -25.26
CA VAL A 23 -5.79 -1.28 -24.28
C VAL A 23 -5.26 -2.55 -24.94
N TRP A 24 -6.13 -3.28 -25.66
CA TRP A 24 -5.74 -4.54 -26.27
C TRP A 24 -4.51 -4.44 -27.19
N PRO A 25 -4.37 -3.48 -28.09
CA PRO A 25 -3.18 -3.33 -28.92
C PRO A 25 -1.88 -3.15 -28.11
N ILE A 26 -1.96 -2.56 -26.91
CA ILE A 26 -0.80 -2.43 -26.00
C ILE A 26 -0.46 -3.79 -25.43
N LEU A 27 -1.44 -4.50 -24.86
CA LEU A 27 -1.23 -5.82 -24.26
C LEU A 27 -0.75 -6.83 -25.31
N GLU A 28 -1.40 -6.87 -26.48
CA GLU A 28 -1.07 -7.79 -27.58
C GLU A 28 0.37 -7.63 -28.05
N SER A 29 0.79 -6.38 -28.31
CA SER A 29 2.12 -6.10 -28.87
C SER A 29 3.25 -6.15 -27.85
N ARG A 30 2.97 -5.97 -26.54
CA ARG A 30 3.99 -5.74 -25.51
C ARG A 30 4.04 -6.82 -24.42
N CYS A 31 2.95 -7.57 -24.22
CA CYS A 31 2.79 -8.45 -23.08
C CYS A 31 2.46 -9.90 -23.48
N VAL A 32 1.56 -10.06 -24.44
CA VAL A 32 0.96 -11.37 -24.80
C VAL A 32 1.99 -12.37 -25.32
N GLU A 33 3.09 -11.93 -25.94
CA GLU A 33 4.14 -12.86 -26.39
C GLU A 33 4.64 -13.79 -25.26
N CYS A 34 4.77 -13.23 -24.04
CA CYS A 34 5.21 -13.97 -22.85
C CYS A 34 4.07 -14.41 -21.93
N HIS A 35 2.89 -13.79 -22.06
CA HIS A 35 1.74 -13.95 -21.19
C HIS A 35 0.50 -14.40 -21.96
N LYS A 36 0.60 -15.53 -22.67
CA LYS A 36 -0.48 -16.17 -23.44
C LYS A 36 -0.61 -17.66 -23.10
N ALA A 37 -1.65 -18.28 -23.63
CA ALA A 37 -1.86 -19.73 -23.51
C ALA A 37 -0.58 -20.52 -23.81
N PRO A 38 -0.37 -21.67 -23.14
CA PRO A 38 0.74 -22.56 -23.46
C PRO A 38 0.79 -22.88 -24.95
N TYR A 39 1.99 -22.89 -25.53
CA TYR A 39 2.19 -23.21 -26.94
C TYR A 39 3.47 -24.00 -27.16
N GLU A 40 3.50 -24.80 -28.21
CA GLU A 40 4.67 -25.56 -28.57
C GLU A 40 5.63 -24.76 -29.48
N LEU A 41 6.92 -24.73 -29.09
CA LEU A 41 7.99 -24.11 -29.88
C LEU A 41 9.20 -25.05 -29.93
N ASN A 42 9.56 -25.49 -31.14
CA ASN A 42 10.71 -26.39 -31.34
C ASN A 42 10.62 -27.69 -30.50
N GLY A 43 9.45 -28.31 -30.42
CA GLY A 43 9.19 -29.52 -29.64
C GLY A 43 9.20 -29.31 -28.11
N LYS A 44 9.14 -28.06 -27.62
CA LYS A 44 9.08 -27.75 -26.22
C LYS A 44 7.83 -26.93 -25.90
N LEU A 45 7.07 -27.37 -24.91
CA LEU A 45 5.97 -26.58 -24.37
C LEU A 45 6.48 -25.31 -23.69
N LYS A 46 5.93 -24.19 -24.07
CA LYS A 46 6.17 -22.88 -23.48
C LYS A 46 4.97 -22.49 -22.64
N GLU A 47 5.18 -22.40 -21.35
CA GLU A 47 4.18 -21.93 -20.40
C GLU A 47 4.18 -20.40 -20.28
N PRO A 48 3.03 -19.79 -19.95
CA PRO A 48 2.98 -18.36 -19.65
C PRO A 48 3.90 -18.01 -18.48
N LYS A 49 4.62 -16.92 -18.61
CA LYS A 49 5.52 -16.46 -17.53
C LYS A 49 4.74 -16.13 -16.26
N ALA A 50 5.20 -16.67 -15.10
CA ALA A 50 4.56 -16.56 -13.80
C ALA A 50 3.08 -17.01 -13.80
N GLY A 51 2.73 -18.00 -14.63
CA GLY A 51 1.35 -18.47 -14.76
C GLY A 51 0.35 -17.41 -15.26
N LEU A 52 0.82 -16.21 -15.62
CA LEU A 52 -0.03 -15.09 -15.98
C LEU A 52 -0.41 -15.12 -17.46
N ARG A 53 -1.70 -15.05 -17.73
CA ARG A 53 -2.24 -14.91 -19.08
C ARG A 53 -2.94 -13.55 -19.24
N LEU A 54 -2.61 -12.85 -20.31
CA LEU A 54 -3.18 -11.54 -20.66
C LEU A 54 -3.94 -11.60 -22.01
N ASP A 55 -4.12 -12.80 -22.55
CA ASP A 55 -4.79 -13.08 -23.83
C ASP A 55 -6.30 -13.37 -23.67
N GLY A 56 -6.85 -13.27 -22.47
CA GLY A 56 -8.27 -13.42 -22.17
C GLY A 56 -8.69 -12.58 -20.96
N ALA A 57 -9.89 -12.01 -20.99
CA ALA A 57 -10.43 -11.17 -19.94
C ALA A 57 -10.52 -11.92 -18.59
N ALA A 58 -11.05 -13.15 -18.61
CA ALA A 58 -11.11 -13.97 -17.42
C ALA A 58 -9.71 -14.27 -16.86
N HIS A 59 -8.75 -14.67 -17.71
CA HIS A 59 -7.38 -14.94 -17.31
C HIS A 59 -6.70 -13.72 -16.68
N LEU A 60 -6.88 -12.53 -17.26
CA LEU A 60 -6.34 -11.28 -16.74
C LEU A 60 -6.92 -10.98 -15.34
N MET A 61 -8.22 -11.19 -15.16
CA MET A 61 -8.87 -10.98 -13.84
C MET A 61 -8.49 -12.06 -12.82
N PHE A 62 -8.23 -13.30 -13.25
CA PHE A 62 -7.73 -14.34 -12.35
C PHE A 62 -6.28 -14.08 -11.90
N GLY A 63 -5.45 -13.45 -12.76
CA GLY A 63 -4.05 -13.18 -12.50
C GLY A 63 -3.14 -14.39 -12.74
N GLY A 64 -1.97 -14.39 -12.11
CA GLY A 64 -0.96 -15.45 -12.24
C GLY A 64 -0.61 -16.11 -10.90
N ASP A 65 0.57 -16.77 -10.84
CA ASP A 65 1.07 -17.44 -9.63
C ASP A 65 1.21 -16.51 -8.42
N GLY A 66 1.45 -15.21 -8.67
CA GLY A 66 1.50 -14.18 -7.63
C GLY A 66 0.13 -13.58 -7.24
N GLY A 67 -0.97 -14.11 -7.75
CA GLY A 67 -2.32 -13.63 -7.52
C GLY A 67 -2.79 -12.60 -8.57
N VAL A 68 -3.75 -11.74 -8.17
CA VAL A 68 -4.36 -10.75 -9.07
C VAL A 68 -3.34 -9.71 -9.54
N VAL A 69 -3.45 -9.31 -10.80
CA VAL A 69 -2.53 -8.33 -11.42
C VAL A 69 -3.18 -6.97 -11.69
N VAL A 70 -4.50 -6.89 -11.54
CA VAL A 70 -5.27 -5.65 -11.65
C VAL A 70 -6.21 -5.53 -10.46
N VAL A 71 -6.33 -4.33 -9.92
CA VAL A 71 -7.25 -3.97 -8.85
C VAL A 71 -8.17 -2.89 -9.38
N THR A 72 -9.46 -3.18 -9.46
CA THR A 72 -10.48 -2.27 -10.01
C THR A 72 -10.41 -0.91 -9.33
N ASP A 73 -10.44 0.16 -10.12
CA ASP A 73 -10.37 1.56 -9.70
C ASP A 73 -9.03 2.00 -9.05
N HIS A 74 -8.06 1.09 -8.90
CA HIS A 74 -6.81 1.35 -8.19
C HIS A 74 -5.56 1.03 -9.02
N PRO A 75 -5.15 1.89 -9.96
CA PRO A 75 -3.93 1.68 -10.77
C PRO A 75 -2.67 1.50 -9.94
N SER A 76 -2.48 2.31 -8.90
CA SER A 76 -1.29 2.24 -8.04
C SER A 76 -1.18 0.94 -7.23
N GLN A 77 -2.29 0.21 -7.07
CA GLN A 77 -2.34 -1.08 -6.40
C GLN A 77 -2.31 -2.26 -7.39
N SER A 78 -2.35 -1.98 -8.68
CA SER A 78 -2.37 -2.99 -9.74
C SER A 78 -0.96 -3.40 -10.14
N PRO A 79 -0.49 -4.63 -9.86
CA PRO A 79 0.85 -5.11 -10.24
C PRO A 79 1.15 -4.94 -11.73
N LEU A 80 0.17 -5.10 -12.60
CA LEU A 80 0.31 -4.85 -14.03
C LEU A 80 0.79 -3.40 -14.30
N TYR A 81 0.18 -2.42 -13.65
CA TYR A 81 0.58 -1.02 -13.83
C TYR A 81 1.89 -0.71 -13.08
N GLN A 82 2.06 -1.22 -11.88
CA GLN A 82 3.28 -1.00 -11.09
C GLN A 82 4.52 -1.44 -11.87
N ARG A 83 4.50 -2.62 -12.50
CA ARG A 83 5.65 -3.16 -13.24
C ARG A 83 6.01 -2.38 -14.50
N VAL A 84 5.03 -1.80 -15.20
CA VAL A 84 5.32 -1.00 -16.41
C VAL A 84 5.84 0.41 -16.09
N VAL A 85 5.69 0.89 -14.84
CA VAL A 85 6.19 2.20 -14.41
C VAL A 85 7.48 2.14 -13.60
N LEU A 86 7.98 0.94 -13.25
CA LEU A 86 9.28 0.77 -12.60
C LEU A 86 10.41 1.40 -13.43
N PRO A 87 11.54 1.75 -12.82
CA PRO A 87 12.77 2.11 -13.53
C PRO A 87 13.19 1.02 -14.52
N LEU A 88 13.82 1.41 -15.62
CA LEU A 88 14.22 0.46 -16.71
C LEU A 88 15.29 -0.54 -16.27
N ASP A 89 16.06 -0.22 -15.26
CA ASP A 89 17.10 -1.06 -14.65
C ASP A 89 16.55 -1.97 -13.52
N ASP A 90 15.27 -1.84 -13.19
CA ASP A 90 14.62 -2.72 -12.22
C ASP A 90 14.35 -4.11 -12.85
N SER A 91 14.74 -5.16 -12.14
CA SER A 91 14.59 -6.56 -12.58
C SER A 91 13.14 -6.99 -12.78
N GLU A 92 12.19 -6.28 -12.17
CA GLU A 92 10.75 -6.53 -12.29
C GLU A 92 10.06 -5.63 -13.32
N HIS A 93 10.81 -4.74 -13.99
CA HIS A 93 10.25 -3.88 -15.05
C HIS A 93 9.65 -4.73 -16.19
N MET A 94 8.45 -4.35 -16.65
CA MET A 94 7.78 -4.99 -17.78
C MET A 94 7.50 -4.00 -18.92
N PRO A 95 7.72 -4.42 -20.17
CA PRO A 95 8.32 -5.67 -20.61
C PRO A 95 9.83 -5.73 -20.33
N PRO A 96 10.39 -6.95 -20.05
CA PRO A 96 11.81 -7.09 -19.71
C PRO A 96 12.75 -6.98 -20.93
N LYS A 97 12.20 -6.94 -22.13
CA LYS A 97 12.90 -6.86 -23.41
C LYS A 97 12.15 -5.98 -24.40
N GLY A 98 12.90 -5.37 -25.31
CA GLY A 98 12.36 -4.45 -26.31
C GLY A 98 12.16 -3.05 -25.73
N ASP A 99 11.46 -2.18 -26.48
CA ASP A 99 11.21 -0.82 -26.03
C ASP A 99 10.21 -0.79 -24.87
N PRO A 100 10.41 0.06 -23.86
CA PRO A 100 9.44 0.24 -22.78
C PRO A 100 8.13 0.84 -23.31
N LEU A 101 7.06 0.74 -22.52
CA LEU A 101 5.82 1.43 -22.85
C LEU A 101 6.05 2.95 -22.85
N THR A 102 5.49 3.61 -23.87
CA THR A 102 5.48 5.07 -23.92
C THR A 102 4.62 5.65 -22.79
N HIS A 103 4.84 6.93 -22.48
CA HIS A 103 4.00 7.62 -21.48
C HIS A 103 2.51 7.55 -21.83
N ALA A 104 2.15 7.72 -23.11
CA ALA A 104 0.77 7.63 -23.56
C ALA A 104 0.16 6.22 -23.32
N GLN A 105 0.92 5.15 -23.59
CA GLN A 105 0.48 3.77 -23.34
C GLN A 105 0.28 3.51 -21.85
N LYS A 106 1.20 3.96 -21.00
CA LYS A 106 1.08 3.87 -19.53
C LYS A 106 -0.17 4.59 -19.04
N GLU A 107 -0.46 5.80 -19.57
CA GLU A 107 -1.65 6.55 -19.21
C GLU A 107 -2.96 5.91 -19.67
N ILE A 108 -2.96 5.23 -20.81
CA ILE A 108 -4.12 4.43 -21.27
C ILE A 108 -4.41 3.30 -20.27
N LEU A 109 -3.39 2.52 -19.91
CA LEU A 109 -3.53 1.44 -18.92
C LEU A 109 -4.01 1.98 -17.56
N ARG A 110 -3.41 3.07 -17.08
CA ARG A 110 -3.79 3.71 -15.83
C ARG A 110 -5.26 4.13 -15.83
N LYS A 111 -5.71 4.80 -16.90
CA LYS A 111 -7.09 5.27 -17.03
C LYS A 111 -8.07 4.12 -17.14
N TRP A 112 -7.75 3.09 -17.91
CA TRP A 112 -8.58 1.90 -18.03
C TRP A 112 -8.81 1.22 -16.68
N ILE A 113 -7.75 1.05 -15.88
CA ILE A 113 -7.87 0.49 -14.53
C ILE A 113 -8.69 1.41 -13.63
N ALA A 114 -8.43 2.75 -13.67
CA ALA A 114 -9.14 3.74 -12.87
C ALA A 114 -10.61 3.92 -13.28
N GLN A 115 -11.03 3.40 -14.42
CA GLN A 115 -12.40 3.45 -14.92
C GLN A 115 -13.16 2.12 -14.72
N GLY A 116 -12.61 1.21 -13.90
CA GLY A 116 -13.32 -0.02 -13.51
C GLY A 116 -13.02 -1.25 -14.34
N LEU A 117 -11.96 -1.26 -15.16
CA LEU A 117 -11.53 -2.41 -15.97
C LEU A 117 -12.60 -2.87 -16.97
N ASP A 118 -13.25 -1.94 -17.67
CA ASP A 118 -14.24 -2.30 -18.68
C ASP A 118 -13.56 -2.93 -19.90
N PHE A 119 -13.93 -4.18 -20.23
CA PHE A 119 -13.47 -4.92 -21.40
C PHE A 119 -14.39 -4.72 -22.61
N GLY A 120 -15.53 -4.05 -22.45
CA GLY A 120 -16.55 -3.96 -23.49
C GLY A 120 -17.11 -5.34 -23.87
N LYS A 121 -16.98 -5.70 -25.15
CA LYS A 121 -17.39 -7.03 -25.65
C LYS A 121 -16.22 -8.01 -25.80
N TRP A 122 -15.02 -7.57 -25.52
CA TRP A 122 -13.85 -8.42 -25.67
C TRP A 122 -13.77 -9.47 -24.56
N ILE A 123 -13.67 -10.72 -24.96
CA ILE A 123 -13.51 -11.86 -24.05
C ILE A 123 -12.14 -12.55 -24.20
N GLY A 124 -11.51 -12.44 -25.36
CA GLY A 124 -10.24 -13.10 -25.67
C GLY A 124 -10.32 -14.63 -25.58
N GLN A 125 -9.24 -15.26 -25.15
CA GLN A 125 -9.15 -16.70 -24.95
C GLN A 125 -9.92 -17.13 -23.70
N VAL A 126 -10.63 -18.27 -23.78
CA VAL A 126 -11.45 -18.82 -22.68
C VAL A 126 -11.05 -20.24 -22.26
N ASP A 127 -10.04 -20.81 -22.93
CA ASP A 127 -9.53 -22.14 -22.62
C ASP A 127 -8.94 -22.19 -21.20
N GLY A 128 -9.25 -23.22 -20.43
CA GLY A 128 -8.77 -23.41 -19.06
C GLY A 128 -9.41 -22.48 -18.02
N VAL A 129 -10.45 -21.70 -18.36
CA VAL A 129 -11.12 -20.78 -17.41
C VAL A 129 -11.87 -21.56 -16.33
N GLU A 130 -12.49 -22.69 -16.68
CA GLU A 130 -13.21 -23.52 -15.71
C GLU A 130 -12.25 -24.15 -14.71
N GLU A 131 -11.10 -24.65 -15.16
CA GLU A 131 -10.07 -25.21 -14.28
C GLU A 131 -9.45 -24.13 -13.38
N LEU A 132 -9.26 -22.90 -13.90
CA LEU A 132 -8.80 -21.77 -13.09
C LEU A 132 -9.83 -21.39 -12.01
N ALA A 133 -11.11 -21.40 -12.33
CA ALA A 133 -12.17 -21.12 -11.38
C ALA A 133 -12.20 -22.16 -10.25
N GLN A 134 -12.14 -23.45 -10.60
CA GLN A 134 -12.08 -24.57 -9.63
C GLN A 134 -10.83 -24.47 -8.75
N ARG A 135 -9.66 -24.22 -9.32
CA ARG A 135 -8.42 -24.06 -8.55
C ARG A 135 -8.50 -22.90 -7.56
N LYS A 136 -9.12 -21.78 -7.92
CA LYS A 136 -9.34 -20.66 -6.99
C LYS A 136 -10.35 -20.98 -5.90
N GLU A 137 -11.36 -21.78 -6.16
CA GLU A 137 -12.25 -22.28 -5.12
C GLU A 137 -11.48 -23.17 -4.14
N GLU A 138 -10.61 -24.07 -4.61
CA GLU A 138 -9.75 -24.90 -3.77
C GLU A 138 -8.72 -24.09 -3.00
N GLU A 139 -8.06 -23.09 -3.63
CA GLU A 139 -7.15 -22.16 -2.96
C GLU A 139 -7.87 -21.29 -1.91
N SER A 140 -9.15 -21.00 -2.06
CA SER A 140 -9.95 -20.28 -1.07
C SER A 140 -10.15 -21.08 0.24
N VAL A 141 -9.89 -22.40 0.20
CA VAL A 141 -9.89 -23.26 1.38
C VAL A 141 -8.56 -23.16 2.16
N ILE A 142 -7.50 -22.57 1.59
CA ILE A 142 -6.27 -22.31 2.33
C ILE A 142 -6.61 -21.32 3.46
N PRO A 143 -6.32 -21.66 4.73
CA PRO A 143 -6.63 -20.77 5.84
C PRO A 143 -5.95 -19.43 5.62
N VAL A 144 -6.76 -18.38 5.46
CA VAL A 144 -6.21 -17.01 5.36
C VAL A 144 -5.33 -16.77 6.57
N PRO A 145 -4.05 -16.39 6.40
CA PRO A 145 -3.15 -16.12 7.50
C PRO A 145 -3.75 -15.13 8.51
N GLU A 146 -3.48 -15.36 9.80
CA GLU A 146 -4.09 -14.57 10.89
C GLU A 146 -3.89 -13.06 10.71
N HIS A 147 -2.69 -12.65 10.30
CA HIS A 147 -2.39 -11.23 10.05
C HIS A 147 -3.24 -10.63 8.91
N ILE A 148 -3.54 -11.40 7.84
CA ILE A 148 -4.40 -10.94 6.75
C ILE A 148 -5.84 -10.79 7.25
N ARG A 149 -6.35 -11.77 8.02
CA ARG A 149 -7.68 -11.68 8.64
C ARG A 149 -7.77 -10.46 9.54
N PHE A 150 -6.76 -10.25 10.38
CA PHE A 150 -6.69 -9.10 11.28
C PHE A 150 -6.83 -7.78 10.53
N TYR A 151 -5.99 -7.54 9.51
CA TYR A 151 -6.05 -6.30 8.74
C TYR A 151 -7.31 -6.17 7.87
N THR A 152 -7.88 -7.28 7.40
CA THR A 152 -9.18 -7.29 6.71
C THR A 152 -10.30 -6.87 7.65
N GLN A 153 -10.32 -7.38 8.87
CA GLN A 153 -11.29 -6.98 9.89
C GLN A 153 -11.09 -5.51 10.32
N LEU A 154 -9.84 -5.09 10.49
CA LEU A 154 -9.51 -3.72 10.88
C LEU A 154 -9.90 -2.71 9.79
N SER A 155 -9.77 -3.06 8.51
CA SER A 155 -10.22 -2.21 7.39
C SER A 155 -11.74 -2.01 7.41
N GLY A 156 -12.49 -3.05 7.75
CA GLY A 156 -13.95 -2.99 7.82
C GLY A 156 -14.58 -2.52 6.51
N ALA A 157 -15.46 -1.52 6.60
CA ALA A 157 -16.16 -0.93 5.45
C ALA A 157 -15.43 0.30 4.85
N LEU A 158 -14.16 0.53 5.19
CA LEU A 158 -13.40 1.64 4.62
C LEU A 158 -13.25 1.47 3.10
N LYS A 159 -13.63 2.50 2.37
CA LYS A 159 -13.35 2.58 0.94
C LYS A 159 -11.93 3.10 0.75
N ALA A 160 -11.22 2.55 -0.24
CA ALA A 160 -9.88 3.04 -0.55
C ALA A 160 -9.91 4.52 -0.97
N LEU A 161 -8.90 5.26 -0.55
CA LEU A 161 -8.75 6.66 -0.95
C LEU A 161 -8.28 6.75 -2.40
N PRO A 162 -8.69 7.81 -3.12
CA PRO A 162 -8.22 8.05 -4.48
C PRO A 162 -6.70 8.28 -4.53
N ASP A 163 -6.04 7.76 -5.56
CA ASP A 163 -4.58 7.87 -5.74
C ASP A 163 -4.07 9.32 -5.76
N ASN A 164 -4.86 10.24 -6.31
CA ASN A 164 -4.51 11.66 -6.33
C ASN A 164 -4.51 12.30 -4.94
N GLU A 165 -5.37 11.85 -4.05
CA GLU A 165 -5.41 12.31 -2.66
C GLU A 165 -4.21 11.76 -1.87
N LEU A 166 -3.91 10.46 -2.03
CA LEU A 166 -2.72 9.86 -1.42
C LEU A 166 -1.44 10.56 -1.89
N SER A 167 -1.30 10.80 -3.20
CA SER A 167 -0.14 11.49 -3.77
C SER A 167 0.01 12.92 -3.25
N ARG A 168 -1.10 13.64 -3.07
CA ARG A 168 -1.11 14.99 -2.50
C ARG A 168 -0.61 14.96 -1.06
N ILE A 169 -1.18 14.11 -0.20
CA ILE A 169 -0.79 14.02 1.21
C ILE A 169 0.67 13.55 1.33
N ALA A 170 1.10 12.59 0.53
CA ALA A 170 2.49 12.14 0.51
C ALA A 170 3.46 13.28 0.20
N SER A 171 3.16 14.11 -0.80
CA SER A 171 3.99 15.27 -1.16
C SER A 171 4.00 16.37 -0.08
N GLU A 172 2.87 16.57 0.61
CA GLU A 172 2.74 17.57 1.68
C GLU A 172 3.42 17.15 2.99
N THR A 173 3.63 15.85 3.18
CA THR A 173 4.18 15.28 4.42
C THR A 173 5.61 14.78 4.30
N ASN A 174 6.18 14.72 3.11
CA ASN A 174 7.47 14.08 2.82
C ASN A 174 7.52 12.61 3.26
N LEU A 175 6.36 11.95 3.35
CA LEU A 175 6.24 10.55 3.71
C LEU A 175 5.81 9.74 2.48
N MET A 176 6.34 8.55 2.35
CA MET A 176 5.77 7.57 1.45
C MET A 176 4.49 7.02 2.09
N ILE A 177 3.36 7.17 1.41
CA ILE A 177 2.06 6.67 1.86
C ILE A 177 1.56 5.68 0.84
N ARG A 178 1.24 4.46 1.29
CA ARG A 178 0.73 3.40 0.42
C ARG A 178 -0.21 2.44 1.18
N PRO A 179 -1.07 1.70 0.47
CA PRO A 179 -1.79 0.58 1.06
C PRO A 179 -0.84 -0.48 1.63
N ILE A 180 -1.25 -1.12 2.74
CA ILE A 180 -0.48 -2.20 3.37
C ILE A 180 -0.48 -3.50 2.57
N GLY A 181 -1.36 -3.62 1.59
CA GLY A 181 -1.47 -4.77 0.70
C GLY A 181 -2.49 -4.53 -0.41
N ILE A 182 -2.48 -5.41 -1.41
CA ILE A 182 -3.38 -5.34 -2.56
C ILE A 182 -4.84 -5.49 -2.08
N GLY A 183 -5.71 -4.57 -2.52
CA GLY A 183 -7.13 -4.59 -2.15
C GLY A 183 -7.44 -4.20 -0.70
N ASN A 184 -6.45 -3.74 0.08
CA ASN A 184 -6.66 -3.27 1.44
C ASN A 184 -6.68 -1.73 1.47
N SER A 185 -7.69 -1.17 2.14
CA SER A 185 -7.84 0.28 2.29
C SER A 185 -6.96 0.90 3.37
N LEU A 186 -6.38 0.07 4.25
CA LEU A 186 -5.49 0.54 5.30
C LEU A 186 -4.13 0.97 4.72
N LEU A 187 -3.54 1.98 5.34
CA LEU A 187 -2.33 2.63 4.85
C LEU A 187 -1.16 2.43 5.82
N GLU A 188 0.03 2.32 5.24
CA GLU A 188 1.26 2.64 5.93
C GLU A 188 1.79 4.00 5.46
N ALA A 189 2.34 4.77 6.39
CA ALA A 189 3.10 5.98 6.11
C ALA A 189 4.50 5.82 6.70
N ARG A 190 5.53 6.13 5.91
CA ARG A 190 6.92 6.03 6.39
C ARG A 190 7.83 7.08 5.79
N VAL A 191 8.81 7.51 6.56
CA VAL A 191 9.92 8.28 6.06
C VAL A 191 10.85 7.39 5.21
N VAL A 192 11.24 7.86 4.03
CA VAL A 192 12.18 7.17 3.13
C VAL A 192 13.45 7.99 2.93
N THR A 193 13.27 9.29 2.67
CA THR A 193 14.35 10.25 2.42
C THR A 193 14.12 11.49 3.28
N ASN A 194 15.20 12.25 3.55
CA ASN A 194 15.16 13.55 4.23
C ASN A 194 14.34 13.54 5.53
N PRO A 195 14.68 12.68 6.52
CA PRO A 195 13.93 12.59 7.77
C PRO A 195 13.91 13.90 8.55
N ASP A 196 14.92 14.76 8.38
CA ASP A 196 15.05 16.10 8.92
C ASP A 196 13.95 17.07 8.43
N GLN A 197 13.28 16.77 7.32
CA GLN A 197 12.17 17.57 6.81
C GLN A 197 10.79 17.11 7.33
N VAL A 198 10.75 16.09 8.17
CA VAL A 198 9.50 15.59 8.78
C VAL A 198 9.45 15.97 10.24
N GLY A 199 8.60 16.92 10.54
CA GLY A 199 8.34 17.43 11.89
C GLY A 199 6.88 17.39 12.28
N ASP A 200 6.50 18.10 13.34
CA ASP A 200 5.14 18.09 13.88
C ASP A 200 4.09 18.60 12.88
N ALA A 201 4.47 19.51 11.99
CA ALA A 201 3.57 20.06 10.99
C ALA A 201 3.18 19.01 9.94
N GLU A 202 4.12 18.17 9.52
CA GLU A 202 3.90 17.08 8.57
C GLU A 202 3.00 16.01 9.18
N ILE A 203 3.20 15.67 10.47
CA ILE A 203 2.34 14.71 11.18
C ILE A 203 0.91 15.24 11.32
N LYS A 204 0.73 16.53 11.58
CA LYS A 204 -0.60 17.14 11.61
C LYS A 204 -1.35 17.01 10.28
N ARG A 205 -0.66 17.03 9.14
CA ARG A 205 -1.26 16.86 7.81
C ARG A 205 -1.75 15.44 7.53
N LEU A 206 -1.41 14.45 8.38
CA LEU A 206 -1.94 13.09 8.29
C LEU A 206 -3.36 12.96 8.87
N LEU A 207 -3.87 13.95 9.61
CA LEU A 207 -5.20 13.89 10.23
C LEU A 207 -6.35 13.54 9.25
N PRO A 208 -6.38 14.01 8.00
CA PRO A 208 -7.43 13.63 7.05
C PRO A 208 -7.48 12.13 6.74
N ILE A 209 -6.36 11.40 6.92
CA ILE A 209 -6.27 9.95 6.68
C ILE A 209 -6.07 9.14 7.97
N ALA A 210 -6.33 9.74 9.13
CA ALA A 210 -6.14 9.11 10.44
C ALA A 210 -6.84 7.75 10.57
N ASP A 211 -8.05 7.61 10.02
CA ASP A 211 -8.84 6.37 10.07
C ASP A 211 -8.29 5.24 9.18
N TYR A 212 -7.35 5.56 8.32
CA TYR A 212 -6.72 4.61 7.40
C TYR A 212 -5.35 4.15 7.86
N LEU A 213 -4.65 4.96 8.69
CA LEU A 213 -3.28 4.69 9.10
C LEU A 213 -3.22 3.54 10.11
N THR A 214 -2.52 2.46 9.71
CA THR A 214 -2.28 1.31 10.58
C THR A 214 -0.80 1.11 10.90
N LYS A 215 0.10 1.58 10.05
CA LYS A 215 1.55 1.56 10.30
C LYS A 215 2.15 2.94 10.05
N LEU A 216 2.95 3.41 11.00
CA LEU A 216 3.60 4.71 10.92
C LEU A 216 5.07 4.59 11.33
N ASP A 217 5.98 4.87 10.38
CA ASP A 217 7.41 4.84 10.60
C ASP A 217 8.01 6.25 10.45
N LEU A 218 8.41 6.81 11.59
CA LEU A 218 8.95 8.16 11.75
C LEU A 218 10.39 8.13 12.28
N ARG A 219 11.15 7.08 11.95
CA ARG A 219 12.53 6.94 12.42
C ARG A 219 13.39 8.12 12.01
N ASN A 220 14.23 8.60 12.94
CA ASN A 220 15.19 9.68 12.75
C ASN A 220 14.59 11.02 12.27
N THR A 221 13.29 11.24 12.48
CA THR A 221 12.61 12.50 12.12
C THR A 221 12.73 13.55 13.23
N GLU A 222 12.45 14.82 12.88
CA GLU A 222 12.51 15.96 13.82
C GLU A 222 11.17 16.19 14.54
N ILE A 223 10.37 15.14 14.74
CA ILE A 223 9.13 15.22 15.51
C ILE A 223 9.40 15.45 16.99
N SER A 224 8.49 16.15 17.63
CA SER A 224 8.46 16.33 19.08
C SER A 224 7.27 15.62 19.72
N GLU A 225 7.13 15.72 21.03
CA GLU A 225 5.99 15.19 21.77
C GLU A 225 4.63 15.73 21.30
N ARG A 226 4.61 16.89 20.62
CA ARG A 226 3.39 17.43 19.99
C ARG A 226 2.84 16.52 18.91
N SER A 227 3.70 15.85 18.18
CA SER A 227 3.26 14.84 17.18
C SER A 227 2.46 13.70 17.82
N LEU A 228 2.81 13.29 19.05
CA LEU A 228 2.10 12.21 19.74
C LEU A 228 0.65 12.59 20.09
N VAL A 229 0.34 13.88 20.27
CA VAL A 229 -1.04 14.36 20.44
C VAL A 229 -1.88 14.05 19.19
N TYR A 230 -1.32 14.24 17.99
CA TYR A 230 -1.99 13.91 16.73
C TYR A 230 -2.06 12.40 16.51
N ILE A 231 -0.94 11.69 16.73
CA ILE A 231 -0.83 10.24 16.55
C ILE A 231 -1.78 9.50 17.50
N GLY A 232 -1.97 9.97 18.73
CA GLY A 232 -2.93 9.41 19.67
C GLY A 232 -4.39 9.45 19.18
N GLY A 233 -4.67 10.20 18.11
CA GLY A 233 -5.96 10.24 17.41
C GLY A 233 -6.07 9.27 16.22
N PHE A 234 -5.12 8.35 15.98
CA PHE A 234 -5.17 7.41 14.85
C PHE A 234 -5.75 6.06 15.29
N PRO A 235 -7.05 5.83 15.16
CA PRO A 235 -7.76 4.74 15.85
C PRO A 235 -7.37 3.34 15.40
N LYS A 236 -6.78 3.21 14.21
CA LYS A 236 -6.39 1.93 13.61
C LYS A 236 -4.88 1.69 13.59
N LEU A 237 -4.11 2.54 14.30
CA LEU A 237 -2.66 2.40 14.35
C LEU A 237 -2.28 1.17 15.18
N THR A 238 -1.54 0.24 14.55
CA THR A 238 -1.06 -1.01 15.15
C THR A 238 0.45 -1.05 15.33
N GLU A 239 1.18 -0.36 14.45
CA GLU A 239 2.64 -0.29 14.47
C GLU A 239 3.11 1.16 14.43
N LEU A 240 3.94 1.55 15.39
CA LEU A 240 4.53 2.88 15.49
C LEU A 240 6.05 2.78 15.69
N ASN A 241 6.81 3.38 14.79
CA ASN A 241 8.26 3.45 14.89
C ASN A 241 8.72 4.89 15.11
N LEU A 242 9.29 5.15 16.29
CA LEU A 242 9.80 6.45 16.75
C LEU A 242 11.32 6.41 17.00
N ARG A 243 12.01 5.40 16.45
CA ARG A 243 13.46 5.26 16.66
C ARG A 243 14.21 6.51 16.28
N GLY A 244 15.14 6.94 17.13
CA GLY A 244 16.05 8.08 16.87
C GLY A 244 15.35 9.43 16.83
N THR A 245 14.15 9.54 17.42
CA THR A 245 13.42 10.82 17.58
C THR A 245 13.64 11.41 18.98
N LYS A 246 13.34 12.69 19.14
CA LYS A 246 13.45 13.42 20.42
C LYS A 246 12.23 13.20 21.35
N ILE A 247 11.65 12.00 21.29
CA ILE A 247 10.50 11.66 22.14
C ILE A 247 10.99 11.24 23.51
N GLY A 248 10.44 11.87 24.54
CA GLY A 248 10.66 11.58 25.95
C GLY A 248 9.44 10.95 26.62
N ASN A 249 9.35 11.12 27.95
CA ASN A 249 8.36 10.44 28.77
C ASN A 249 6.95 11.05 28.70
N THR A 250 6.85 12.36 28.49
CA THR A 250 5.59 13.10 28.62
C THR A 250 4.61 12.78 27.51
N GLY A 251 5.09 12.72 26.26
CA GLY A 251 4.26 12.41 25.10
C GLY A 251 3.70 11.01 25.08
N LEU A 252 4.32 10.04 25.76
CA LEU A 252 3.85 8.65 25.78
C LEU A 252 2.45 8.49 26.39
N SER A 253 1.99 9.47 27.19
CA SER A 253 0.62 9.48 27.72
C SER A 253 -0.44 9.49 26.62
N GLU A 254 -0.17 10.11 25.48
CA GLU A 254 -1.09 10.21 24.34
C GLU A 254 -1.28 8.87 23.64
N LEU A 255 -0.26 8.00 23.65
CA LEU A 255 -0.32 6.68 23.04
C LEU A 255 -1.28 5.72 23.78
N VAL A 256 -1.62 6.01 25.02
CA VAL A 256 -2.63 5.26 25.79
C VAL A 256 -4.00 5.30 25.13
N ARG A 257 -4.26 6.30 24.29
CA ARG A 257 -5.51 6.48 23.53
C ARG A 257 -5.63 5.56 22.31
N LEU A 258 -4.54 4.89 21.94
CA LEU A 258 -4.50 3.99 20.77
C LEU A 258 -5.04 2.60 21.16
N PRO A 259 -6.23 2.20 20.67
CA PRO A 259 -6.87 0.96 21.12
C PRO A 259 -6.19 -0.29 20.53
N GLY A 260 -5.50 -0.15 19.41
CA GLY A 260 -4.94 -1.24 18.63
C GLY A 260 -3.42 -1.28 18.54
N LEU A 261 -2.68 -0.40 19.25
CA LEU A 261 -1.23 -0.35 19.14
C LEU A 261 -0.57 -1.62 19.70
N GLN A 262 0.04 -2.41 18.82
CA GLN A 262 0.66 -3.69 19.15
C GLN A 262 2.19 -3.60 19.19
N THR A 263 2.80 -2.84 18.27
CA THR A 263 4.25 -2.72 18.16
C THR A 263 4.67 -1.27 18.28
N LEU A 264 5.61 -1.01 19.19
CA LEU A 264 6.18 0.31 19.43
C LEU A 264 7.70 0.26 19.47
N ASN A 265 8.36 1.03 18.60
CA ASN A 265 9.81 1.16 18.61
C ASN A 265 10.22 2.52 19.19
N LEU A 266 10.90 2.49 20.31
CA LEU A 266 11.45 3.61 21.07
C LEU A 266 12.98 3.49 21.22
N CYS A 267 13.65 2.78 20.31
CA CYS A 267 15.11 2.71 20.29
C CYS A 267 15.69 4.12 20.06
N GLU A 268 16.81 4.42 20.72
CA GLU A 268 17.51 5.69 20.50
C GLU A 268 16.63 6.92 20.75
N THR A 269 15.73 6.85 21.76
CA THR A 269 14.88 7.97 22.22
C THR A 269 15.24 8.37 23.66
N GLU A 270 14.70 9.50 24.11
CA GLU A 270 14.91 10.04 25.47
C GLU A 270 13.94 9.43 26.51
N VAL A 271 13.33 8.29 26.18
CA VAL A 271 12.42 7.58 27.10
C VAL A 271 13.21 6.88 28.18
N SER A 272 12.86 7.13 29.46
CA SER A 272 13.44 6.54 30.64
C SER A 272 12.44 5.64 31.39
N ASP A 273 12.83 5.12 32.55
CA ASP A 273 11.99 4.29 33.43
C ASP A 273 10.64 4.94 33.76
N ASP A 274 10.61 6.26 33.90
CA ASP A 274 9.39 7.03 34.20
C ASP A 274 8.32 6.93 33.09
N GLY A 275 8.75 6.80 31.84
CA GLY A 275 7.86 6.64 30.69
C GLY A 275 7.11 5.31 30.67
N LEU A 276 7.69 4.25 31.25
CA LEU A 276 7.12 2.90 31.23
C LEU A 276 5.76 2.81 31.90
N ARG A 277 5.44 3.70 32.83
CA ARG A 277 4.10 3.79 33.45
C ARG A 277 2.97 3.98 32.44
N TRP A 278 3.26 4.64 31.30
CA TRP A 278 2.29 4.86 30.25
C TRP A 278 2.17 3.63 29.33
N LEU A 279 3.30 3.00 28.99
CA LEU A 279 3.31 1.80 28.17
C LEU A 279 2.52 0.66 28.81
N ARG A 280 2.59 0.53 30.14
CA ARG A 280 1.81 -0.44 30.92
C ARG A 280 0.29 -0.26 30.82
N LYS A 281 -0.19 0.90 30.42
CA LYS A 281 -1.62 1.18 30.24
C LYS A 281 -2.13 0.82 28.83
N ILE A 282 -1.24 0.59 27.88
CA ILE A 282 -1.60 0.19 26.51
C ILE A 282 -1.83 -1.32 26.46
N LYS A 283 -3.07 -1.75 26.68
CA LYS A 283 -3.42 -3.18 26.79
C LYS A 283 -3.20 -4.00 25.52
N SER A 284 -3.22 -3.35 24.38
CA SER A 284 -2.99 -3.98 23.07
C SER A 284 -1.51 -4.22 22.76
N LEU A 285 -0.60 -3.63 23.54
CA LEU A 285 0.83 -3.67 23.27
C LEU A 285 1.36 -5.11 23.42
N ARG A 286 2.09 -5.57 22.40
CA ARG A 286 2.70 -6.91 22.33
C ARG A 286 4.21 -6.87 22.23
N GLN A 287 4.73 -5.79 21.63
CA GLN A 287 6.15 -5.67 21.36
C GLN A 287 6.62 -4.24 21.56
N VAL A 288 7.68 -4.05 22.34
CA VAL A 288 8.34 -2.76 22.55
C VAL A 288 9.84 -2.91 22.37
N PHE A 289 10.44 -2.06 21.57
CA PHE A 289 11.88 -2.00 21.37
C PHE A 289 12.42 -0.78 22.11
N LEU A 290 13.43 -0.98 23.00
CA LEU A 290 13.99 0.03 23.88
C LEU A 290 15.53 0.06 23.83
N TRP A 291 16.15 -0.48 22.75
CA TRP A 291 17.60 -0.46 22.63
C TRP A 291 18.14 0.98 22.57
N ASN A 292 19.19 1.25 23.33
CA ASN A 292 19.80 2.59 23.41
C ASN A 292 18.83 3.73 23.78
N SER A 293 17.77 3.44 24.56
CA SER A 293 16.97 4.42 25.28
C SER A 293 17.51 4.60 26.71
N GLU A 294 16.99 5.56 27.45
CA GLU A 294 17.39 5.80 28.86
C GLU A 294 16.72 4.83 29.86
N VAL A 295 16.02 3.80 29.38
CA VAL A 295 15.38 2.79 30.21
C VAL A 295 16.41 1.81 30.77
N SER A 296 16.40 1.60 32.08
CA SER A 296 17.30 0.68 32.78
C SER A 296 17.02 -0.78 32.43
N SER A 297 18.04 -1.64 32.46
CA SER A 297 17.87 -3.08 32.19
C SER A 297 16.86 -3.78 33.09
N PRO A 298 16.79 -3.49 34.43
CA PRO A 298 15.76 -4.08 35.29
C PRO A 298 14.34 -3.63 34.90
N ALA A 299 14.16 -2.40 34.45
CA ALA A 299 12.86 -1.88 34.06
C ALA A 299 12.39 -2.49 32.72
N ARG A 300 13.32 -2.74 31.77
CA ARG A 300 13.02 -3.48 30.53
C ARG A 300 12.53 -4.89 30.79
N LEU A 301 13.18 -5.63 31.69
CA LEU A 301 12.78 -7.00 32.06
C LEU A 301 11.35 -7.01 32.64
N ARG A 302 11.05 -6.13 33.60
CA ARG A 302 9.70 -6.03 34.19
C ARG A 302 8.63 -5.64 33.17
N LEU A 303 8.97 -4.83 32.16
CA LEU A 303 8.04 -4.50 31.10
C LEU A 303 7.81 -5.71 30.19
N ALA A 304 8.85 -6.45 29.84
CA ALA A 304 8.75 -7.65 29.00
C ALA A 304 7.85 -8.71 29.66
N GLU A 305 8.07 -9.05 30.92
CA GLU A 305 7.21 -9.97 31.70
C GLU A 305 5.73 -9.59 31.65
N MET A 306 5.45 -8.29 31.76
CA MET A 306 4.07 -7.80 31.75
C MET A 306 3.43 -7.88 30.34
N ILE A 307 4.21 -7.68 29.27
CA ILE A 307 3.69 -7.72 27.89
C ILE A 307 3.49 -9.16 27.42
N THR A 308 4.37 -10.09 27.82
CA THR A 308 4.29 -11.52 27.44
C THR A 308 3.28 -12.30 28.25
N GLY A 309 2.90 -11.81 29.42
CA GLY A 309 1.91 -12.46 30.30
C GLY A 309 2.46 -13.66 31.08
N ASP A 310 3.82 -13.74 31.19
CA ASP A 310 4.54 -14.72 32.03
C ASP A 310 4.81 -14.17 33.43
#